data_d0c8d1d746560e6e222427cbf4d807bf
#
_entry.id   d0c8d1d746560e6e222427cbf4d807bf
#
_cell.length_a   1.000
_cell.length_b   1.000
_cell.length_c   1.000
_cell.angle_alpha   90.00
_cell.angle_beta   90.00
_cell.angle_gamma   90.00
#
_symmetry.space_group_name_H-M   'P 1'
#
loop_
_entity.id
_entity.type
_entity.pdbx_description
1 polymer ?
#
loop_
_entity_poly.entity_id
_entity_poly.type
_entity_poly.pdbx_seq_one_letter_code
_entity_poly.pdbx_strand_id
1 'polypeptide(L)'
;MPETYKSFGTIIGTTAATTIYSGVTGTALVNSINISNVNTSLTNLGTVQLLKGSTAYSIITSVTLPVGSSLQVLDAPMVLESNNTLRYTAGYTYGTHVIVSVMEIT
;
A
#
# COMPACT_ATOMS: atom_id res chain seq x y z
N MET A 1 -8.04 9.02 24.01
CA MET A 1 -7.98 7.93 23.02
C MET A 1 -6.53 7.61 22.71
N PRO A 2 -6.14 6.37 22.83
CA PRO A 2 -4.77 6.03 22.52
C PRO A 2 -4.50 6.11 21.02
N GLU A 3 -3.37 6.70 20.70
CA GLU A 3 -2.86 6.79 19.34
C GLU A 3 -1.57 6.02 19.26
N THR A 4 -1.45 5.18 18.24
CA THR A 4 -0.27 4.36 18.07
C THR A 4 0.26 4.54 16.64
N TYR A 5 1.53 4.89 16.52
CA TYR A 5 2.19 5.01 15.21
C TYR A 5 2.84 3.69 14.86
N LYS A 6 2.57 3.19 13.66
CA LYS A 6 3.10 1.91 13.19
C LYS A 6 3.54 2.00 11.75
N SER A 7 4.46 1.15 11.37
CA SER A 7 4.80 0.93 9.96
C SER A 7 4.76 -0.56 9.67
N PHE A 8 4.32 -0.89 8.45
CA PHE A 8 4.21 -2.26 7.99
C PHE A 8 4.95 -2.41 6.67
N GLY A 9 5.81 -3.41 6.60
CA GLY A 9 6.55 -3.72 5.39
C GLY A 9 6.03 -5.01 4.77
N THR A 10 5.84 -5.01 3.46
CA THR A 10 5.41 -6.18 2.70
C THR A 10 6.31 -6.38 1.50
N ILE A 11 6.79 -7.60 1.31
CA ILE A 11 7.57 -7.97 0.13
C ILE A 11 6.62 -8.60 -0.87
N ILE A 12 6.56 -8.02 -2.07
CA ILE A 12 5.66 -8.50 -3.12
C ILE A 12 6.47 -9.25 -4.18
N GLY A 13 6.14 -10.52 -4.36
CA GLY A 13 6.76 -11.37 -5.38
C GLY A 13 5.74 -12.08 -6.25
N THR A 14 4.52 -11.54 -6.31
CA THR A 14 3.41 -12.16 -7.05
C THR A 14 2.62 -11.06 -7.78
N THR A 15 1.87 -11.46 -8.81
CA THR A 15 0.95 -10.57 -9.50
C THR A 15 -0.47 -10.63 -8.93
N ALA A 16 -0.71 -11.45 -7.94
CA ALA A 16 -1.99 -11.50 -7.25
C ALA A 16 -2.11 -10.32 -6.28
N ALA A 17 -3.34 -9.84 -6.07
CA ALA A 17 -3.58 -8.76 -5.12
C ALA A 17 -3.21 -9.21 -3.71
N THR A 18 -2.42 -8.39 -3.03
CA THR A 18 -1.92 -8.69 -1.68
C THR A 18 -2.33 -7.59 -0.73
N THR A 19 -2.91 -7.96 0.41
CA THR A 19 -3.26 -7.00 1.44
C THR A 19 -1.99 -6.44 2.07
N ILE A 20 -1.84 -5.12 2.05
CA ILE A 20 -0.68 -4.44 2.62
C ILE A 20 -0.99 -3.79 3.96
N TYR A 21 -2.26 -3.56 4.27
CA TYR A 21 -2.69 -3.10 5.58
C TYR A 21 -4.18 -3.40 5.75
N SER A 22 -4.55 -3.93 6.91
CA SER A 22 -5.94 -4.14 7.30
C SER A 22 -6.33 -3.16 8.38
N GLY A 23 -7.46 -2.50 8.20
CA GLY A 23 -7.96 -1.56 9.18
C GLY A 23 -8.21 -2.23 10.53
N VAL A 24 -7.98 -1.47 11.59
CA VAL A 24 -8.24 -1.93 12.96
C VAL A 24 -9.69 -1.68 13.34
N THR A 25 -10.07 -2.02 14.57
CA THR A 25 -11.44 -1.82 15.07
C THR A 25 -11.83 -0.34 15.14
N GLY A 26 -10.86 0.54 15.29
CA GLY A 26 -11.11 1.99 15.33
C GLY A 26 -10.84 2.62 13.97
N THR A 27 -10.19 3.77 14.00
CA THR A 27 -9.83 4.53 12.80
C THR A 27 -8.32 4.52 12.66
N ALA A 28 -7.83 4.43 11.42
CA ALA A 28 -6.42 4.60 11.14
C ALA A 28 -6.23 5.78 10.19
N LEU A 29 -5.18 6.55 10.42
CA LEU A 29 -4.75 7.59 9.50
C LEU A 29 -3.52 7.08 8.78
N VAL A 30 -3.66 6.83 7.47
CA VAL A 30 -2.55 6.36 6.65
C VAL A 30 -1.72 7.57 6.27
N ASN A 31 -0.52 7.68 6.83
CA ASN A 31 0.35 8.84 6.57
C ASN A 31 1.11 8.70 5.26
N SER A 32 1.53 7.49 4.93
CA SER A 32 2.25 7.29 3.68
C SER A 32 2.17 5.84 3.22
N ILE A 33 2.25 5.67 1.91
CA ILE A 33 2.41 4.36 1.27
C ILE A 33 3.60 4.54 0.32
N ASN A 34 4.69 3.82 0.58
CA ASN A 34 5.88 3.89 -0.26
C ASN A 34 6.07 2.57 -0.97
N ILE A 35 6.27 2.61 -2.28
CA ILE A 35 6.50 1.42 -3.10
C ILE A 35 7.88 1.55 -3.72
N SER A 36 8.71 0.51 -3.57
CA SER A 36 10.05 0.48 -4.15
C SER A 36 10.19 -0.70 -5.09
N ASN A 37 10.64 -0.42 -6.31
CA ASN A 37 11.06 -1.47 -7.23
C ASN A 37 12.50 -1.84 -6.91
N VAL A 38 12.69 -3.00 -6.30
CA VAL A 38 14.02 -3.44 -5.87
C VAL A 38 14.73 -4.29 -6.91
N ASN A 39 14.15 -4.45 -8.08
CA ASN A 39 14.80 -5.14 -9.18
C ASN A 39 15.89 -4.23 -9.76
N THR A 40 16.99 -4.82 -10.20
CA THR A 40 18.13 -4.06 -10.71
C THR A 40 18.14 -3.94 -12.22
N SER A 41 17.21 -4.56 -12.94
CA SER A 41 17.23 -4.58 -14.40
C SER A 41 15.86 -4.46 -15.06
N LEU A 42 14.76 -4.60 -14.31
CA LEU A 42 13.42 -4.68 -14.90
C LEU A 42 12.45 -3.70 -14.23
N THR A 43 11.66 -3.04 -15.07
CA THR A 43 10.59 -2.14 -14.63
C THR A 43 9.38 -2.94 -14.16
N ASN A 44 8.64 -2.44 -13.16
CA ASN A 44 7.41 -3.05 -12.72
C ASN A 44 6.27 -2.05 -12.80
N LEU A 45 5.05 -2.52 -12.63
CA LEU A 45 3.84 -1.70 -12.58
C LEU A 45 3.19 -1.89 -11.22
N GLY A 46 2.65 -0.82 -10.66
CA GLY A 46 2.02 -0.87 -9.34
C GLY A 46 0.61 -0.34 -9.34
N THR A 47 -0.29 -1.04 -8.67
CA THR A 47 -1.67 -0.63 -8.43
C THR A 47 -1.96 -0.73 -6.95
N VAL A 48 -2.43 0.37 -6.36
CA VAL A 48 -2.83 0.40 -4.95
C VAL A 48 -4.32 0.70 -4.89
N GLN A 49 -5.05 -0.10 -4.13
CA GLN A 49 -6.49 0.02 -4.00
C GLN A 49 -6.91 0.06 -2.54
N LEU A 50 -7.95 0.84 -2.28
CA LEU A 50 -8.66 0.86 -0.99
C LEU A 50 -9.91 0.00 -1.14
N LEU A 51 -10.06 -1.00 -0.26
CA LEU A 51 -11.27 -1.81 -0.22
C LEU A 51 -12.16 -1.35 0.91
N LYS A 52 -13.40 -1.01 0.58
CA LYS A 52 -14.47 -0.75 1.53
C LYS A 52 -15.51 -1.85 1.37
N GLY A 53 -15.48 -2.82 2.30
CA GLY A 53 -16.28 -4.02 2.12
C GLY A 53 -15.79 -4.81 0.91
N SER A 54 -16.66 -5.02 -0.06
CA SER A 54 -16.33 -5.73 -1.30
C SER A 54 -16.02 -4.80 -2.47
N THR A 55 -16.07 -3.48 -2.26
CA THR A 55 -15.82 -2.50 -3.34
C THR A 55 -14.37 -2.02 -3.28
N ALA A 56 -13.68 -2.10 -4.41
CA ALA A 56 -12.31 -1.63 -4.54
C ALA A 56 -12.28 -0.26 -5.21
N TYR A 57 -11.56 0.66 -4.58
CA TYR A 57 -11.32 2.00 -5.13
C TYR A 57 -9.84 2.13 -5.42
N SER A 58 -9.47 2.45 -6.66
CA SER A 58 -8.07 2.58 -7.05
C SER A 58 -7.51 3.91 -6.61
N ILE A 59 -6.39 3.88 -5.89
CA ILE A 59 -5.63 5.08 -5.53
C ILE A 59 -4.67 5.40 -6.66
N ILE A 60 -3.93 4.40 -7.12
CA ILE A 60 -3.13 4.47 -8.35
C ILE A 60 -3.36 3.18 -9.14
N THR A 61 -3.27 3.26 -10.47
CA THR A 61 -3.51 2.12 -11.35
C THR A 61 -2.37 1.99 -12.34
N SER A 62 -1.71 0.82 -12.35
CA SER A 62 -0.66 0.45 -13.31
C SER A 62 0.38 1.55 -13.52
N VAL A 63 0.82 2.17 -12.43
CA VAL A 63 1.86 3.19 -12.49
C VAL A 63 3.20 2.52 -12.71
N THR A 64 3.99 3.06 -13.65
CA THR A 64 5.30 2.53 -13.96
C THR A 64 6.27 2.79 -12.82
N LEU A 65 6.94 1.73 -12.38
CA LEU A 65 7.97 1.78 -11.35
C LEU A 65 9.32 1.49 -12.03
N PRO A 66 10.10 2.51 -12.36
CA PRO A 66 11.41 2.30 -12.99
C PRO A 66 12.35 1.51 -12.08
N VAL A 67 13.36 0.92 -12.68
CA VAL A 67 14.38 0.15 -11.99
C VAL A 67 14.97 0.96 -10.83
N GLY A 68 15.00 0.35 -9.64
CA GLY A 68 15.63 0.95 -8.48
C GLY A 68 14.95 2.21 -7.94
N SER A 69 13.72 2.49 -8.39
CA SER A 69 13.01 3.70 -7.96
C SER A 69 11.99 3.41 -6.87
N SER A 70 11.55 4.46 -6.21
CA SER A 70 10.45 4.38 -5.25
C SER A 70 9.39 5.43 -5.56
N LEU A 71 8.16 5.16 -5.15
CA LEU A 71 7.03 6.03 -5.36
C LEU A 71 6.28 6.24 -4.06
N GLN A 72 6.06 7.50 -3.69
CA GLN A 72 5.16 7.86 -2.61
C GLN A 72 3.76 8.00 -3.18
N VAL A 73 2.84 7.15 -2.73
CA VAL A 73 1.51 7.04 -3.33
C VAL A 73 0.57 8.16 -2.87
N LEU A 74 0.71 8.61 -1.64
CA LEU A 74 -0.22 9.58 -1.05
C LEU A 74 0.38 10.97 -1.00
N ASP A 75 -0.35 11.96 -1.51
CA ASP A 75 0.01 13.37 -1.37
C ASP A 75 -0.37 13.91 0.02
N ALA A 76 -1.39 13.32 0.63
CA ALA A 76 -1.90 13.74 1.92
C ALA A 76 -2.38 12.51 2.71
N PRO A 77 -2.46 12.60 4.05
CA PRO A 77 -2.95 11.49 4.85
C PRO A 77 -4.36 11.06 4.45
N MET A 78 -4.63 9.76 4.55
CA MET A 78 -5.93 9.17 4.18
C MET A 78 -6.52 8.46 5.37
N VAL A 79 -7.82 8.67 5.60
CA VAL A 79 -8.54 8.00 6.70
C VAL A 79 -8.94 6.60 6.26
N LEU A 80 -8.64 5.62 7.12
CA LEU A 80 -9.05 4.24 6.94
C LEU A 80 -9.98 3.87 8.09
N GLU A 81 -11.23 3.56 7.75
CA GLU A 81 -12.23 3.18 8.74
C GLU A 81 -12.11 1.70 9.09
N SER A 82 -12.81 1.26 10.13
CA SER A 82 -12.77 -0.16 10.49
C SER A 82 -13.30 -1.03 9.34
N ASN A 83 -12.71 -2.20 9.17
CA ASN A 83 -13.01 -3.16 8.11
C ASN A 83 -12.60 -2.71 6.71
N ASN A 84 -11.88 -1.60 6.59
CA ASN A 84 -11.30 -1.21 5.31
C ASN A 84 -9.89 -1.80 5.20
N THR A 85 -9.47 -2.11 3.99
CA THR A 85 -8.14 -2.66 3.75
C THR A 85 -7.47 -1.94 2.60
N LEU A 86 -6.14 -1.98 2.60
CA LEU A 86 -5.33 -1.53 1.47
C LEU A 86 -4.69 -2.75 0.84
N ARG A 87 -4.70 -2.80 -0.49
CA ARG A 87 -4.03 -3.89 -1.20
C ARG A 87 -3.20 -3.36 -2.34
N TYR A 88 -2.19 -4.14 -2.70
CA TYR A 88 -1.25 -3.83 -3.76
C TYR A 88 -1.24 -4.95 -4.78
N THR A 89 -1.20 -4.60 -6.06
CA THR A 89 -1.08 -5.55 -7.17
C THR A 89 0.10 -5.12 -8.04
N ALA A 90 1.05 -6.02 -8.23
CA ALA A 90 2.17 -5.80 -9.14
C ALA A 90 1.82 -6.28 -10.54
N GLY A 91 2.36 -5.63 -11.56
CA GLY A 91 2.18 -6.06 -12.94
C GLY A 91 3.04 -7.27 -13.30
N TYR A 92 4.17 -7.43 -12.60
CA TYR A 92 5.10 -8.54 -12.83
C TYR A 92 5.57 -9.10 -11.50
N THR A 93 6.14 -10.32 -11.53
CA THR A 93 6.57 -11.04 -10.33
C THR A 93 7.91 -10.58 -9.79
N TYR A 94 8.49 -9.51 -10.34
CA TYR A 94 9.77 -8.96 -9.85
C TYR A 94 9.58 -8.35 -8.48
N GLY A 95 10.64 -8.31 -7.69
CA GLY A 95 10.56 -7.86 -6.31
C GLY A 95 10.11 -6.41 -6.16
N THR A 96 9.11 -6.20 -5.32
CA THR A 96 8.62 -4.87 -4.95
C THR A 96 8.44 -4.86 -3.43
N HIS A 97 8.94 -3.79 -2.78
CA HIS A 97 8.73 -3.61 -1.35
C HIS A 97 7.73 -2.48 -1.12
N VAL A 98 6.76 -2.73 -0.24
CA VAL A 98 5.72 -1.75 0.10
C VAL A 98 5.82 -1.46 1.59
N ILE A 99 5.89 -0.18 1.95
CA ILE A 99 5.91 0.26 3.34
C ILE A 99 4.72 1.18 3.57
N VAL A 100 3.89 0.85 4.55
CA VAL A 100 2.73 1.66 4.94
C VAL A 100 2.97 2.20 6.33
N SER A 101 2.88 3.51 6.50
CA SER A 101 2.99 4.18 7.79
C SER A 101 1.63 4.70 8.21
N VAL A 102 1.19 4.33 9.41
CA VAL A 102 -0.15 4.66 9.90
C VAL A 102 -0.11 5.17 11.33
N MET A 103 -1.15 5.92 11.69
CA MET A 103 -1.47 6.24 13.08
C MET A 103 -2.81 5.60 13.38
N GLU A 104 -2.84 4.66 14.32
CA GLU A 104 -4.08 3.98 14.72
C GLU A 104 -4.68 4.64 15.95
N ILE A 105 -5.98 4.90 15.89
CA ILE A 105 -6.74 5.50 16.97
C ILE A 105 -7.79 4.48 17.41
N THR A 106 -7.64 3.95 18.60
CA THR A 106 -8.54 2.88 19.10
C THR A 106 -9.22 3.23 20.42
#